data_343dedc2f4403352321e2b214825e9f7
#
_entry.id   343dedc2f4403352321e2b214825e9f7
#
_cell.length_a   1.000
_cell.length_b   1.000
_cell.length_c   1.000
_cell.angle_alpha   90.00
_cell.angle_beta   90.00
_cell.angle_gamma   90.00
#
_symmetry.space_group_name_H-M   'P 1'
#
loop_
_entity.id
_entity.type
_entity.pdbx_description
1 polymer ?
#
loop_
_entity_poly.entity_id
_entity_poly.type
_entity_poly.pdbx_seq_one_letter_code
_entity_poly.pdbx_strand_id
1 'polypeptide(L)'
;LAGVVEPASATPVIIEDDVMIGANAVVLEGVRVGKGAVVAAGAVCVEDVPAGAVVAGVPARVIKMRDAQTDSKTGLEEGLRQL
;
A
#
# COMPACT_ATOMS: atom_id res chain seq x y z
N LEU A 1 7.09 7.59 -5.51
CA LEU A 1 6.22 6.53 -5.92
C LEU A 1 6.40 6.25 -7.41
N ALA A 2 7.21 5.26 -7.71
CA ALA A 2 7.56 4.96 -9.07
C ALA A 2 6.38 4.39 -9.85
N GLY A 3 6.24 4.79 -11.10
CA GLY A 3 5.32 4.14 -12.03
C GLY A 3 3.90 4.64 -12.05
N VAL A 4 3.58 5.64 -11.24
CA VAL A 4 2.24 6.22 -11.28
C VAL A 4 2.28 7.53 -12.04
N VAL A 5 1.59 7.59 -13.17
CA VAL A 5 1.46 8.81 -13.95
C VAL A 5 -0.01 9.11 -14.10
N GLU A 6 -0.42 10.26 -13.61
CA GLU A 6 -1.81 10.67 -13.67
C GLU A 6 -2.04 11.66 -14.79
N PRO A 7 -3.11 11.49 -15.58
CA PRO A 7 -3.51 12.53 -16.51
C PRO A 7 -3.99 13.77 -15.74
N ALA A 8 -3.93 14.92 -16.35
CA ALA A 8 -4.26 16.18 -15.70
C ALA A 8 -5.68 16.22 -15.12
N SER A 9 -6.60 15.43 -15.68
CA SER A 9 -7.98 15.36 -15.21
C SER A 9 -8.22 14.29 -14.17
N ALA A 10 -7.21 13.52 -13.78
CA ALA A 10 -7.38 12.41 -12.86
C ALA A 10 -7.60 12.89 -11.44
N THR A 11 -8.32 12.09 -10.65
CA THR A 11 -8.44 12.30 -9.22
C THR A 11 -7.10 11.96 -8.55
N PRO A 12 -6.60 12.83 -7.67
CA PRO A 12 -5.30 12.58 -7.05
C PRO A 12 -5.25 11.30 -6.24
N VAL A 13 -4.08 10.67 -6.22
CA VAL A 13 -3.76 9.61 -5.28
C VAL A 13 -3.34 10.25 -3.96
N ILE A 14 -3.85 9.75 -2.85
CA ILE A 14 -3.50 10.26 -1.52
C ILE A 14 -2.77 9.16 -0.78
N ILE A 15 -1.53 9.44 -0.41
CA ILE A 15 -0.71 8.52 0.39
C ILE A 15 -0.49 9.17 1.74
N GLU A 16 -1.02 8.57 2.79
CA GLU A 16 -0.88 9.12 4.14
C GLU A 16 0.49 8.78 4.74
N ASP A 17 0.72 9.20 5.99
CA ASP A 17 2.03 9.05 6.62
C ASP A 17 2.37 7.60 6.90
N ASP A 18 3.66 7.30 6.92
CA ASP A 18 4.20 5.99 7.31
C ASP A 18 3.76 4.84 6.42
N VAL A 19 3.36 5.12 5.19
CA VAL A 19 3.01 4.09 4.21
C VAL A 19 4.27 3.53 3.59
N MET A 20 4.32 2.20 3.46
CA MET A 20 5.39 1.52 2.74
C MET A 20 4.83 0.95 1.45
N ILE A 21 5.48 1.26 0.33
CA ILE A 21 5.06 0.79 -0.98
C ILE A 21 6.18 -0.02 -1.61
N GLY A 22 5.90 -1.27 -1.91
CA GLY A 22 6.86 -2.17 -2.52
C GLY A 22 7.15 -1.82 -3.98
N ALA A 23 8.22 -2.40 -4.50
CA ALA A 23 8.65 -2.14 -5.88
C ALA A 23 7.56 -2.56 -6.89
N ASN A 24 7.42 -1.78 -7.94
CA ASN A 24 6.47 -2.04 -9.03
C ASN A 24 5.01 -2.09 -8.60
N ALA A 25 4.68 -1.62 -7.40
CA ALA A 25 3.29 -1.47 -7.02
C ALA A 25 2.67 -0.31 -7.79
N VAL A 26 1.39 -0.45 -8.08
CA VAL A 26 0.61 0.56 -8.79
C VAL A 26 -0.56 0.98 -7.92
N VAL A 27 -0.77 2.27 -7.78
CA VAL A 27 -1.93 2.83 -7.07
C VAL A 27 -2.72 3.64 -8.08
N LEU A 28 -3.95 3.22 -8.33
CA LEU A 28 -4.77 3.87 -9.34
C LEU A 28 -5.29 5.22 -8.85
N GLU A 29 -5.70 6.06 -9.83
CA GLU A 29 -6.23 7.38 -9.50
C GLU A 29 -7.38 7.32 -8.52
N GLY A 30 -7.44 8.30 -7.64
CA GLY A 30 -8.51 8.42 -6.65
C GLY A 30 -8.37 7.50 -5.43
N VAL A 31 -7.38 6.62 -5.43
CA VAL A 31 -7.17 5.70 -4.30
C VAL A 31 -6.49 6.43 -3.15
N ARG A 32 -6.97 6.18 -1.95
CA ARG A 32 -6.34 6.66 -0.72
C ARG A 32 -5.68 5.51 0.01
N VAL A 33 -4.41 5.65 0.30
CA VAL A 33 -3.66 4.66 1.08
C VAL A 33 -3.53 5.19 2.51
N GLY A 34 -4.17 4.51 3.43
CA GLY A 34 -4.26 4.97 4.82
C GLY A 34 -2.95 4.87 5.57
N LYS A 35 -2.86 5.65 6.64
CA LYS A 35 -1.65 5.77 7.45
C LYS A 35 -1.13 4.40 7.88
N GLY A 36 0.17 4.21 7.74
CA GLY A 36 0.82 2.99 8.19
C GLY A 36 0.54 1.75 7.35
N ALA A 37 -0.15 1.89 6.23
CA ALA A 37 -0.44 0.76 5.37
C ALA A 37 0.82 0.27 4.66
N VAL A 38 0.80 -0.99 4.24
CA VAL A 38 1.87 -1.61 3.46
C VAL A 38 1.29 -2.14 2.17
N VAL A 39 1.83 -1.68 1.05
CA VAL A 39 1.46 -2.17 -0.27
C VAL A 39 2.61 -3.06 -0.75
N ALA A 40 2.32 -4.34 -0.93
CA ALA A 40 3.35 -5.30 -1.32
C ALA A 40 3.86 -5.05 -2.74
N ALA A 41 5.06 -5.54 -3.02
CA ALA A 41 5.63 -5.44 -4.35
C ALA A 41 4.70 -6.03 -5.41
N GLY A 42 4.55 -5.33 -6.52
CA GLY A 42 3.72 -5.76 -7.63
C GLY A 42 2.22 -5.67 -7.42
N ALA A 43 1.76 -5.20 -6.28
CA ALA A 43 0.33 -5.04 -6.03
C ALA A 43 -0.28 -3.92 -6.87
N VAL A 44 -1.54 -4.09 -7.25
CA VAL A 44 -2.28 -3.05 -7.96
C VAL A 44 -3.48 -2.65 -7.12
N CYS A 45 -3.40 -1.47 -6.52
CA CYS A 45 -4.44 -0.95 -5.62
C CYS A 45 -5.53 -0.26 -6.45
N VAL A 46 -6.69 -0.85 -6.50
CA VAL A 46 -7.84 -0.32 -7.22
C VAL A 46 -8.89 0.28 -6.28
N GLU A 47 -8.76 0.04 -4.99
CA GLU A 47 -9.65 0.55 -3.95
C GLU A 47 -8.82 1.16 -2.83
N ASP A 48 -9.46 1.99 -2.01
CA ASP A 48 -8.81 2.58 -0.85
C ASP A 48 -8.21 1.50 0.05
N VAL A 49 -7.04 1.78 0.60
CA VAL A 49 -6.34 0.87 1.50
C VAL A 49 -6.54 1.39 2.92
N PRO A 50 -7.14 0.59 3.81
CA PRO A 50 -7.35 1.03 5.20
C PRO A 50 -6.04 1.30 5.92
N ALA A 51 -6.07 2.20 6.89
CA ALA A 51 -4.91 2.46 7.73
C ALA A 51 -4.44 1.17 8.39
N GLY A 52 -3.14 0.94 8.39
CA GLY A 52 -2.53 -0.24 9.02
C GLY A 52 -2.73 -1.55 8.27
N ALA A 53 -3.37 -1.53 7.11
CA ALA A 53 -3.57 -2.76 6.34
C ALA A 53 -2.33 -3.12 5.53
N VAL A 54 -2.13 -4.41 5.34
CA VAL A 54 -1.15 -4.94 4.40
C VAL A 54 -1.92 -5.51 3.22
N VAL A 55 -1.66 -4.99 2.04
CA VAL A 55 -2.35 -5.42 0.82
C VAL A 55 -1.37 -6.01 -0.20
N ALA A 56 -1.84 -6.98 -0.95
CA ALA A 56 -1.04 -7.66 -1.97
C ALA A 56 -1.91 -8.15 -3.10
N GLY A 57 -1.30 -8.38 -4.24
CA GLY A 57 -1.95 -9.02 -5.38
C GLY A 57 -2.50 -8.05 -6.42
N VAL A 58 -3.12 -8.62 -7.45
CA VAL A 58 -3.73 -7.91 -8.57
C VAL A 58 -5.13 -8.48 -8.81
N PRO A 59 -6.19 -7.79 -8.44
CA PRO A 59 -6.23 -6.56 -7.67
C PRO A 59 -5.78 -6.78 -6.23
N ALA A 60 -5.24 -5.74 -5.61
CA ALA A 60 -4.74 -5.84 -4.24
C ALA A 60 -5.88 -6.10 -3.26
N ARG A 61 -5.60 -6.98 -2.31
CA ARG A 61 -6.54 -7.33 -1.25
C ARG A 61 -5.84 -7.25 0.10
N VAL A 62 -6.59 -6.93 1.14
CA VAL A 62 -6.05 -6.93 2.49
C VAL A 62 -5.73 -8.36 2.89
N ILE A 63 -4.46 -8.62 3.19
CA ILE A 63 -4.03 -9.95 3.61
C ILE A 63 -3.85 -10.04 5.11
N LYS A 64 -3.61 -8.91 5.77
CA LYS A 64 -3.60 -8.82 7.22
C LYS A 64 -3.62 -7.36 7.65
N MET A 65 -3.89 -7.15 8.93
CA MET A 65 -3.78 -5.84 9.55
C MET A 65 -2.54 -5.82 10.43
N ARG A 66 -1.82 -4.70 10.41
CA ARG A 66 -0.74 -4.50 11.37
C ARG A 66 -1.34 -4.27 12.75
N ASP A 67 -0.67 -4.76 13.77
CA ASP A 67 -1.02 -4.40 15.15
C ASP A 67 0.11 -3.58 15.76
N ALA A 68 -0.08 -3.12 16.99
CA ALA A 68 0.91 -2.28 17.65
C ALA A 68 2.26 -2.99 17.84
N GLN A 69 2.26 -4.31 17.87
CA GLN A 69 3.47 -5.10 18.07
C GLN A 69 4.26 -5.30 16.80
N THR A 70 3.63 -5.11 15.65
CA THR A 70 4.30 -5.25 14.35
C THR A 70 4.77 -3.92 13.79
N ASP A 71 4.69 -2.85 14.55
CA ASP A 71 5.13 -1.53 14.10
C ASP A 71 6.65 -1.39 14.06
N SER A 72 7.38 -2.36 14.58
CA SER A 72 8.84 -2.34 14.49
C SER A 72 9.28 -2.58 13.05
N LYS A 73 10.47 -2.06 12.71
CA LYS A 73 11.04 -2.26 11.39
C LYS A 73 11.18 -3.75 11.05
N THR A 74 11.60 -4.55 12.03
CA THR A 74 11.76 -5.98 11.83
C THR A 74 10.44 -6.67 11.50
N GLY A 75 9.38 -6.29 12.18
CA GLY A 75 8.06 -6.86 11.91
C GLY A 75 7.57 -6.55 10.50
N LEU A 76 7.84 -5.33 10.02
CA LEU A 76 7.47 -4.95 8.67
C LEU A 76 8.25 -5.75 7.62
N GLU A 77 9.55 -5.90 7.81
CA GLU A 77 10.37 -6.66 6.89
C GLU A 77 9.91 -8.11 6.79
N GLU A 78 9.62 -8.71 7.92
CA GLU A 78 9.17 -10.08 7.96
C GLU A 78 7.81 -10.25 7.29
N GLY A 79 6.91 -9.32 7.54
CA GLY A 79 5.61 -9.32 6.86
C GLY A 79 5.75 -9.25 5.34
N LEU A 80 6.67 -8.44 4.85
CA LEU A 80 6.89 -8.32 3.41
C LEU A 80 7.48 -9.58 2.81
N ARG A 81 8.32 -10.30 3.54
CA ARG A 81 8.92 -11.54 3.05
C ARG A 81 7.91 -12.67 2.95
N GLN A 82 6.84 -12.63 3.70
CA GLN A 82 5.80 -13.65 3.70
C GLN A 82 4.72 -13.41 2.65
N LEU A 83 4.82 -12.32 1.94
CA LEU A 83 3.89 -11.99 0.88
C LEU A 83 4.24 -12.66 -0.48
#